data_5d1e90c9842e3449a48159d363e220a2
#
_entry.id   5d1e90c9842e3449a48159d363e220a2
#
_cell.length_a   1.000
_cell.length_b   1.000
_cell.length_c   1.000
_cell.angle_alpha   90.00
_cell.angle_beta   90.00
_cell.angle_gamma   90.00
#
_symmetry.space_group_name_H-M   'P 1'
#
loop_
_entity.id
_entity.type
_entity.pdbx_description
1 polymer ?
#
loop_
_entity_poly.entity_id
_entity_poly.type
_entity_poly.pdbx_seq_one_letter_code
_entity_poly.pdbx_strand_id
1 'polypeptide(L)'
;SYNTRAFSEMKPHTKEKPNAALEYLQNSDADIICLQEYIYGGKLKKKDIDYALREYKYKHYYSLDKGWNGLGCYSRYPILSAKPINYQSNLNGSIAYYIKVKDDTLVVINNHLESNKIVESDVETYHQMVDDPNRENVSSGMRKLLKKLAKATSIRSQQTDILTEKLRELKGKKILLCGDLNDSPISYTHHQINKELKDAFAESGNGIGVSYNKNRFYFRIDHIFFSENLSAYECKVDNTIAASDHYPISCYISLQNEEK
;
A
#
# COMPACT_ATOMS: atom_id res chain seq x y z
N SER A 1 -6.38 -2.16 -2.08
CA SER A 1 -5.32 -1.73 -1.16
C SER A 1 -5.42 -0.22 -0.92
N TYR A 2 -5.19 0.20 0.32
CA TYR A 2 -5.32 1.62 0.66
C TYR A 2 -4.45 2.00 1.87
N ASN A 3 -3.50 2.93 1.67
CA ASN A 3 -2.84 3.63 2.77
C ASN A 3 -3.79 4.70 3.32
N THR A 4 -4.31 4.48 4.52
CA THR A 4 -5.41 5.28 5.09
C THR A 4 -4.94 6.57 5.78
N ARG A 5 -3.65 6.77 5.91
CA ARG A 5 -3.08 7.87 6.73
C ARG A 5 -3.78 7.97 8.08
N ALA A 6 -3.69 6.87 8.84
CA ALA A 6 -4.38 6.75 10.14
C ALA A 6 -5.89 7.08 10.06
N PHE A 7 -6.57 6.63 9.01
CA PHE A 7 -7.98 6.94 8.75
C PHE A 7 -8.26 8.44 8.84
N SER A 8 -7.63 9.21 7.93
CA SER A 8 -7.73 10.67 7.90
C SER A 8 -7.25 11.31 9.22
N GLU A 9 -6.07 10.89 9.72
CA GLU A 9 -5.49 11.40 10.97
C GLU A 9 -6.37 11.14 12.20
N MET A 10 -6.95 9.95 12.29
CA MET A 10 -7.81 9.50 13.40
C MET A 10 -9.04 10.40 13.63
N LYS A 11 -9.59 11.00 12.56
CA LYS A 11 -10.86 11.72 12.66
C LYS A 11 -11.96 10.78 13.17
N PRO A 12 -12.88 11.27 14.01
CA PRO A 12 -13.95 10.43 14.55
C PRO A 12 -14.84 9.91 13.43
N HIS A 13 -15.52 8.79 13.68
CA HIS A 13 -16.54 8.24 12.82
C HIS A 13 -17.87 8.23 13.56
N THR A 14 -18.77 9.16 13.22
CA THR A 14 -20.13 9.25 13.78
C THR A 14 -21.14 9.34 12.65
N LYS A 15 -22.42 9.21 12.99
CA LYS A 15 -23.51 9.35 12.01
C LYS A 15 -23.55 10.76 11.41
N GLU A 16 -23.32 11.78 12.23
CA GLU A 16 -23.38 13.19 11.85
C GLU A 16 -22.11 13.62 11.10
N LYS A 17 -21.00 12.96 11.40
CA LYS A 17 -19.69 13.27 10.82
C LYS A 17 -18.93 11.99 10.54
N PRO A 18 -19.26 11.30 9.43
CA PRO A 18 -18.58 10.07 9.07
C PRO A 18 -17.11 10.34 8.72
N ASN A 19 -16.25 9.38 9.09
CA ASN A 19 -14.86 9.38 8.65
C ASN A 19 -14.83 8.95 7.18
N ALA A 20 -14.35 9.83 6.30
CA ALA A 20 -14.43 9.62 4.86
C ALA A 20 -13.68 8.35 4.38
N ALA A 21 -12.55 8.00 5.02
CA ALA A 21 -11.83 6.77 4.67
C ALA A 21 -12.66 5.52 5.04
N LEU A 22 -13.29 5.52 6.21
CA LEU A 22 -14.15 4.41 6.65
C LEU A 22 -15.44 4.32 5.84
N GLU A 23 -16.05 5.44 5.51
CA GLU A 23 -17.26 5.50 4.67
C GLU A 23 -16.97 4.93 3.27
N TYR A 24 -15.84 5.31 2.68
CA TYR A 24 -15.40 4.75 1.41
C TYR A 24 -15.20 3.22 1.49
N LEU A 25 -14.49 2.74 2.51
CA LEU A 25 -14.23 1.32 2.70
C LEU A 25 -15.51 0.52 3.00
N GLN A 26 -16.44 1.10 3.74
CA GLN A 26 -17.74 0.50 4.06
C GLN A 26 -18.61 0.30 2.80
N ASN A 27 -18.51 1.24 1.86
CA ASN A 27 -19.25 1.20 0.60
C ASN A 27 -18.53 0.47 -0.52
N SER A 28 -17.34 -0.07 -0.23
CA SER A 28 -16.55 -0.84 -1.20
C SER A 28 -17.18 -2.21 -1.46
N ASP A 29 -17.19 -2.65 -2.70
CA ASP A 29 -17.59 -4.00 -3.14
C ASP A 29 -16.45 -5.02 -3.07
N ALA A 30 -15.25 -4.61 -2.66
CA ALA A 30 -14.09 -5.48 -2.57
C ALA A 30 -14.31 -6.68 -1.63
N ASP A 31 -13.87 -7.85 -2.02
CA ASP A 31 -13.90 -9.06 -1.17
C ASP A 31 -12.78 -9.07 -0.13
N ILE A 32 -11.65 -8.46 -0.45
CA ILE A 32 -10.46 -8.40 0.40
C ILE A 32 -9.95 -6.96 0.39
N ILE A 33 -9.73 -6.39 1.58
CA ILE A 33 -9.17 -5.06 1.78
C ILE A 33 -7.85 -5.19 2.54
N CYS A 34 -6.79 -4.63 1.97
CA CYS A 34 -5.49 -4.48 2.60
C CYS A 34 -5.23 -3.01 2.93
N LEU A 35 -4.95 -2.71 4.19
CA LEU A 35 -4.78 -1.36 4.69
C LEU A 35 -3.35 -1.14 5.20
N GLN A 36 -2.78 0.01 4.88
CA GLN A 36 -1.52 0.51 5.42
C GLN A 36 -1.79 1.73 6.30
N GLU A 37 -0.84 2.06 7.16
CA GLU A 37 -1.02 3.06 8.21
C GLU A 37 -2.31 2.85 9.00
N TYR A 38 -2.57 1.58 9.35
CA TYR A 38 -3.71 1.21 10.17
C TYR A 38 -3.48 1.65 11.60
N ILE A 39 -3.77 2.90 11.88
CA ILE A 39 -3.57 3.54 13.19
C ILE A 39 -4.93 3.97 13.73
N TYR A 40 -5.17 3.70 14.99
CA TYR A 40 -6.37 4.13 15.72
C TYR A 40 -5.99 4.66 17.08
N GLY A 41 -6.80 5.55 17.61
CA GLY A 41 -6.56 6.20 18.90
C GLY A 41 -7.35 7.50 19.02
N GLY A 42 -7.13 8.23 20.12
CA GLY A 42 -7.82 9.51 20.28
C GLY A 42 -9.33 9.39 20.12
N LYS A 43 -9.86 10.02 19.08
CA LYS A 43 -11.30 10.07 18.76
C LYS A 43 -11.79 8.89 17.91
N LEU A 44 -10.89 8.14 17.24
CA LEU A 44 -11.23 6.95 16.45
C LEU A 44 -10.81 5.69 17.21
N LYS A 45 -11.74 4.91 17.65
CA LYS A 45 -11.47 3.65 18.37
C LYS A 45 -11.49 2.46 17.40
N LYS A 46 -10.74 1.41 17.74
CA LYS A 46 -10.75 0.16 16.97
C LYS A 46 -12.16 -0.40 16.75
N LYS A 47 -13.03 -0.30 17.76
CA LYS A 47 -14.44 -0.75 17.65
C LYS A 47 -15.23 0.01 16.60
N ASP A 48 -14.91 1.28 16.33
CA ASP A 48 -15.59 2.10 15.33
C ASP A 48 -15.21 1.63 13.92
N ILE A 49 -13.92 1.29 13.72
CA ILE A 49 -13.41 0.69 12.49
C ILE A 49 -14.03 -0.70 12.28
N ASP A 50 -14.01 -1.54 13.30
CA ASP A 50 -14.56 -2.88 13.26
C ASP A 50 -16.08 -2.88 12.99
N TYR A 51 -16.80 -1.86 13.47
CA TYR A 51 -18.22 -1.68 13.20
C TYR A 51 -18.47 -1.20 11.76
N ALA A 52 -17.70 -0.24 11.27
CA ALA A 52 -17.80 0.22 9.89
C ALA A 52 -17.55 -0.93 8.89
N LEU A 53 -16.57 -1.79 9.16
CA LEU A 53 -16.18 -2.91 8.30
C LEU A 53 -16.76 -4.26 8.76
N ARG A 54 -17.93 -4.28 9.44
CA ARG A 54 -18.53 -5.48 9.99
C ARG A 54 -19.00 -6.50 8.94
N GLU A 55 -19.19 -6.10 7.69
CA GLU A 55 -19.52 -6.99 6.58
C GLU A 55 -18.38 -7.95 6.25
N TYR A 56 -17.15 -7.59 6.61
CA TYR A 56 -15.99 -8.46 6.47
C TYR A 56 -15.87 -9.34 7.71
N LYS A 57 -16.30 -10.60 7.59
CA LYS A 57 -16.35 -11.55 8.70
C LYS A 57 -14.97 -11.89 9.26
N TYR A 58 -13.93 -11.84 8.43
CA TYR A 58 -12.57 -12.19 8.80
C TYR A 58 -11.68 -10.97 8.74
N LYS A 59 -10.90 -10.75 9.79
CA LYS A 59 -10.01 -9.62 9.91
C LYS A 59 -8.75 -9.97 10.68
N HIS A 60 -7.67 -9.35 10.31
CA HIS A 60 -6.38 -9.44 11.02
C HIS A 60 -5.71 -8.08 11.07
N TYR A 61 -5.14 -7.78 12.21
CA TYR A 61 -4.32 -6.60 12.43
C TYR A 61 -2.90 -7.03 12.77
N TYR A 62 -1.93 -6.57 11.99
CA TYR A 62 -0.51 -6.75 12.26
C TYR A 62 0.07 -5.45 12.81
N SER A 63 0.41 -5.47 14.10
CA SER A 63 0.96 -4.33 14.81
C SER A 63 2.44 -4.14 14.46
N LEU A 64 2.80 -2.92 14.13
CA LEU A 64 4.15 -2.44 13.94
C LEU A 64 4.47 -1.41 15.04
N ASP A 65 5.73 -1.16 15.30
CA ASP A 65 6.21 -0.15 16.27
C ASP A 65 5.40 -0.12 17.57
N LYS A 66 5.33 -1.26 18.25
CA LYS A 66 4.63 -1.39 19.55
C LYS A 66 3.17 -0.91 19.53
N GLY A 67 2.52 -0.94 18.36
CA GLY A 67 1.13 -0.55 18.20
C GLY A 67 0.89 0.86 17.67
N TRP A 68 1.94 1.62 17.38
CA TRP A 68 1.83 2.96 16.82
C TRP A 68 1.52 2.98 15.31
N ASN A 69 1.77 1.86 14.63
CA ASN A 69 1.44 1.68 13.22
C ASN A 69 1.03 0.23 12.97
N GLY A 70 0.44 -0.06 11.84
CA GLY A 70 0.07 -1.41 11.50
C GLY A 70 -0.42 -1.60 10.09
N LEU A 71 -0.63 -2.88 9.78
CA LEU A 71 -1.26 -3.35 8.55
C LEU A 71 -2.57 -4.05 8.92
N GLY A 72 -3.63 -3.71 8.18
CA GLY A 72 -4.94 -4.34 8.34
C GLY A 72 -5.27 -5.22 7.14
N CYS A 73 -5.95 -6.34 7.40
CA CYS A 73 -6.61 -7.14 6.38
C CYS A 73 -8.04 -7.40 6.80
N TYR A 74 -9.00 -7.08 5.94
CA TYR A 74 -10.41 -7.40 6.08
C TYR A 74 -10.82 -8.26 4.90
N SER A 75 -11.51 -9.36 5.17
CA SER A 75 -11.86 -10.33 4.14
C SER A 75 -13.26 -10.90 4.36
N ARG A 76 -14.00 -11.09 3.26
CA ARG A 76 -15.24 -11.87 3.26
C ARG A 76 -14.95 -13.37 3.33
N TYR A 77 -13.72 -13.79 2.98
CA TYR A 77 -13.26 -15.17 2.98
C TYR A 77 -12.42 -15.49 4.22
N PRO A 78 -12.39 -16.76 4.67
CA PRO A 78 -11.61 -17.17 5.84
C PRO A 78 -10.10 -16.90 5.70
N ILE A 79 -9.54 -16.17 6.66
CA ILE A 79 -8.08 -16.01 6.83
C ILE A 79 -7.58 -17.23 7.63
N LEU A 80 -6.92 -18.16 6.94
CA LEU A 80 -6.43 -19.41 7.54
C LEU A 80 -5.19 -19.17 8.40
N SER A 81 -4.30 -18.29 7.97
CA SER A 81 -3.12 -17.89 8.72
C SER A 81 -2.59 -16.54 8.23
N ALA A 82 -1.79 -15.90 9.09
CA ALA A 82 -1.12 -14.64 8.81
C ALA A 82 0.34 -14.77 9.25
N LYS A 83 1.30 -14.56 8.33
CA LYS A 83 2.73 -14.76 8.57
C LYS A 83 3.51 -13.50 8.22
N PRO A 84 4.07 -12.78 9.20
CA PRO A 84 4.94 -11.65 8.92
C PRO A 84 6.14 -12.04 8.05
N ILE A 85 6.56 -11.12 7.18
CA ILE A 85 7.81 -11.21 6.45
C ILE A 85 8.79 -10.32 7.19
N ASN A 86 9.77 -10.94 7.86
CA ASN A 86 10.64 -10.26 8.78
C ASN A 86 11.79 -9.57 8.05
N TYR A 87 11.87 -8.25 8.22
CA TYR A 87 13.02 -7.43 7.87
C TYR A 87 13.17 -6.29 8.88
N GLN A 88 14.32 -5.66 8.89
CA GLN A 88 14.60 -4.62 9.86
C GLN A 88 13.84 -3.33 9.51
N SER A 89 12.83 -2.99 10.29
CA SER A 89 12.11 -1.73 10.24
C SER A 89 11.32 -1.50 11.52
N ASN A 90 11.15 -0.25 11.92
CA ASN A 90 10.33 0.12 13.08
C ASN A 90 8.88 0.43 12.71
N LEU A 91 8.66 1.10 11.56
CA LEU A 91 7.36 1.64 11.17
C LEU A 91 6.75 0.93 9.95
N ASN A 92 7.53 0.11 9.26
CA ASN A 92 7.16 -0.51 8.00
C ASN A 92 7.19 -2.03 8.13
N GLY A 93 6.41 -2.72 7.32
CA GLY A 93 6.30 -4.17 7.40
C GLY A 93 5.60 -4.79 6.22
N SER A 94 5.73 -6.11 6.11
CA SER A 94 4.99 -6.94 5.18
C SER A 94 4.44 -8.16 5.90
N ILE A 95 3.25 -8.61 5.48
CA ILE A 95 2.60 -9.78 6.03
C ILE A 95 1.88 -10.55 4.95
N ALA A 96 2.07 -11.87 4.93
CA ALA A 96 1.38 -12.79 4.04
C ALA A 96 0.18 -13.41 4.73
N TYR A 97 -1.02 -13.17 4.18
CA TYR A 97 -2.29 -13.79 4.57
C TYR A 97 -2.58 -14.97 3.66
N TYR A 98 -2.94 -16.10 4.24
CA TYR A 98 -3.41 -17.26 3.49
C TYR A 98 -4.92 -17.30 3.59
N ILE A 99 -5.60 -16.99 2.50
CA ILE A 99 -7.06 -16.79 2.46
C ILE A 99 -7.70 -17.92 1.66
N LYS A 100 -8.71 -18.56 2.24
CA LYS A 100 -9.47 -19.63 1.57
C LYS A 100 -10.55 -19.02 0.69
N VAL A 101 -10.40 -19.16 -0.63
CA VAL A 101 -11.38 -18.68 -1.61
C VAL A 101 -11.90 -19.88 -2.39
N LYS A 102 -13.14 -20.30 -2.12
CA LYS A 102 -13.71 -21.56 -2.63
C LYS A 102 -12.78 -22.74 -2.29
N ASP A 103 -12.30 -23.45 -3.29
CA ASP A 103 -11.41 -24.60 -3.12
C ASP A 103 -9.91 -24.25 -3.09
N ASP A 104 -9.61 -22.99 -3.42
CA ASP A 104 -8.24 -22.48 -3.51
C ASP A 104 -7.76 -21.81 -2.21
N THR A 105 -6.44 -21.70 -2.09
CA THR A 105 -5.80 -20.82 -1.11
C THR A 105 -5.05 -19.72 -1.84
N LEU A 106 -5.51 -18.49 -1.66
CA LEU A 106 -4.87 -17.28 -2.17
C LEU A 106 -3.89 -16.75 -1.12
N VAL A 107 -2.65 -16.47 -1.51
CA VAL A 107 -1.68 -15.78 -0.66
C VAL A 107 -1.75 -14.29 -0.96
N VAL A 108 -2.20 -13.49 -0.01
CA VAL A 108 -2.28 -12.03 -0.13
C VAL A 108 -1.19 -11.41 0.73
N ILE A 109 -0.23 -10.73 0.09
CA ILE A 109 0.87 -10.06 0.79
C ILE A 109 0.57 -8.56 0.84
N ASN A 110 0.34 -8.05 2.06
CA ASN A 110 0.12 -6.64 2.32
C ASN A 110 1.43 -6.00 2.75
N ASN A 111 1.81 -4.91 2.08
CA ASN A 111 3.11 -4.26 2.25
C ASN A 111 2.95 -2.78 2.60
N HIS A 112 3.85 -2.31 3.46
CA HIS A 112 4.18 -0.90 3.63
C HIS A 112 5.70 -0.82 3.75
N LEU A 113 6.40 -0.51 2.65
CA LEU A 113 7.86 -0.45 2.62
C LEU A 113 8.37 0.92 3.10
N GLU A 114 9.68 1.01 3.34
CA GLU A 114 10.33 2.19 3.93
C GLU A 114 9.98 3.47 3.17
N SER A 115 9.43 4.44 3.88
CA SER A 115 9.05 5.74 3.36
C SER A 115 10.26 6.63 3.04
N ASN A 116 10.12 7.48 2.05
CA ASN A 116 11.12 8.51 1.72
C ASN A 116 11.24 9.59 2.82
N LYS A 117 10.31 9.66 3.76
CA LYS A 117 10.28 10.60 4.90
C LYS A 117 10.39 12.06 4.45
N ILE A 118 9.82 12.38 3.29
CA ILE A 118 9.78 13.74 2.75
C ILE A 118 8.89 14.59 3.66
N VAL A 119 9.43 15.69 4.14
CA VAL A 119 8.72 16.67 4.96
C VAL A 119 8.51 17.96 4.16
N GLU A 120 7.66 18.86 4.67
CA GLU A 120 7.27 20.09 3.98
C GLU A 120 8.47 20.96 3.56
N SER A 121 9.50 21.08 4.41
CA SER A 121 10.73 21.79 4.05
C SER A 121 11.54 21.15 2.91
N ASP A 122 11.43 19.83 2.71
CA ASP A 122 12.04 19.14 1.56
C ASP A 122 11.29 19.51 0.26
N VAL A 123 9.97 19.62 0.36
CA VAL A 123 9.09 20.04 -0.74
C VAL A 123 9.36 21.48 -1.15
N GLU A 124 9.46 22.39 -0.18
CA GLU A 124 9.81 23.79 -0.41
C GLU A 124 11.17 23.94 -1.11
N THR A 125 12.16 23.15 -0.64
CA THR A 125 13.48 23.10 -1.27
C THR A 125 13.39 22.64 -2.73
N TYR A 126 12.60 21.62 -3.02
CA TYR A 126 12.37 21.14 -4.39
C TYR A 126 11.72 22.22 -5.26
N HIS A 127 10.66 22.89 -4.78
CA HIS A 127 10.01 23.96 -5.53
C HIS A 127 10.95 25.14 -5.79
N GLN A 128 11.70 25.57 -4.78
CA GLN A 128 12.69 26.64 -4.95
C GLN A 128 13.73 26.31 -6.01
N MET A 129 14.12 25.04 -6.11
CA MET A 129 15.05 24.57 -7.13
C MET A 129 14.45 24.59 -8.53
N VAL A 130 13.17 24.23 -8.65
CA VAL A 130 12.46 24.24 -9.95
C VAL A 130 12.24 25.68 -10.42
N ASP A 131 11.91 26.58 -9.49
CA ASP A 131 11.59 27.98 -9.78
C ASP A 131 12.86 28.84 -10.01
N ASP A 132 13.98 28.56 -9.29
CA ASP A 132 15.25 29.27 -9.44
C ASP A 132 16.46 28.31 -9.25
N PRO A 133 16.90 27.61 -10.31
CA PRO A 133 17.98 26.61 -10.23
C PRO A 133 19.35 27.17 -9.82
N ASN A 134 19.57 28.48 -9.95
CA ASN A 134 20.89 29.11 -9.74
C ASN A 134 21.07 29.67 -8.33
N ARG A 135 20.12 29.47 -7.43
CA ARG A 135 20.20 29.98 -6.05
C ARG A 135 21.23 29.20 -5.23
N GLU A 136 22.19 29.87 -4.62
CA GLU A 136 23.31 29.26 -3.87
C GLU A 136 22.84 28.29 -2.77
N ASN A 137 21.71 28.58 -2.10
CA ASN A 137 21.13 27.74 -1.04
C ASN A 137 20.48 26.45 -1.56
N VAL A 138 20.14 26.38 -2.85
CA VAL A 138 19.50 25.21 -3.48
C VAL A 138 20.40 23.99 -3.47
N SER A 139 21.72 24.17 -3.67
CA SER A 139 22.69 23.07 -3.72
C SER A 139 22.78 22.31 -2.39
N SER A 140 22.70 22.99 -1.25
CA SER A 140 22.80 22.37 0.08
C SER A 140 21.50 21.62 0.45
N GLY A 141 20.35 22.20 0.15
CA GLY A 141 19.03 21.57 0.36
C GLY A 141 18.86 20.32 -0.50
N MET A 142 19.27 20.41 -1.79
CA MET A 142 19.25 19.28 -2.70
C MET A 142 20.14 18.13 -2.22
N ARG A 143 21.35 18.40 -1.74
CA ARG A 143 22.23 17.35 -1.19
C ARG A 143 21.60 16.64 0.01
N LYS A 144 20.87 17.37 0.89
CA LYS A 144 20.15 16.79 2.02
C LYS A 144 19.00 15.90 1.53
N LEU A 145 18.22 16.38 0.57
CA LEU A 145 17.12 15.62 -0.02
C LEU A 145 17.62 14.34 -0.70
N LEU A 146 18.66 14.44 -1.53
CA LEU A 146 19.26 13.28 -2.20
C LEU A 146 19.82 12.26 -1.21
N LYS A 147 20.49 12.69 -0.13
CA LYS A 147 20.95 11.78 0.93
C LYS A 147 19.80 11.06 1.63
N LYS A 148 18.69 11.76 1.87
CA LYS A 148 17.48 11.21 2.48
C LYS A 148 16.85 10.16 1.58
N LEU A 149 16.67 10.48 0.30
CA LEU A 149 16.15 9.55 -0.71
C LEU A 149 17.06 8.33 -0.88
N ALA A 150 18.39 8.52 -0.99
CA ALA A 150 19.34 7.43 -1.12
C ALA A 150 19.31 6.49 0.09
N LYS A 151 19.19 7.03 1.31
CA LYS A 151 19.06 6.22 2.53
C LYS A 151 17.76 5.40 2.51
N ALA A 152 16.63 6.02 2.19
CA ALA A 152 15.34 5.33 2.10
C ALA A 152 15.37 4.23 1.03
N THR A 153 15.92 4.54 -0.15
CA THR A 153 16.07 3.56 -1.25
C THR A 153 16.97 2.39 -0.85
N SER A 154 18.08 2.64 -0.13
CA SER A 154 18.95 1.57 0.36
C SER A 154 18.25 0.62 1.35
N ILE A 155 17.41 1.15 2.23
CA ILE A 155 16.61 0.31 3.15
C ILE A 155 15.55 -0.45 2.37
N ARG A 156 14.83 0.23 1.47
CA ARG A 156 13.80 -0.39 0.63
C ARG A 156 14.33 -1.51 -0.26
N SER A 157 15.54 -1.34 -0.84
CA SER A 157 16.15 -2.40 -1.66
C SER A 157 16.38 -3.68 -0.85
N GLN A 158 16.86 -3.57 0.39
CA GLN A 158 17.03 -4.72 1.28
C GLN A 158 15.69 -5.38 1.65
N GLN A 159 14.66 -4.58 1.92
CA GLN A 159 13.30 -5.07 2.15
C GLN A 159 12.77 -5.80 0.91
N THR A 160 13.03 -5.24 -0.27
CA THR A 160 12.62 -5.81 -1.56
C THR A 160 13.31 -7.15 -1.82
N ASP A 161 14.60 -7.28 -1.53
CA ASP A 161 15.34 -8.52 -1.73
C ASP A 161 14.77 -9.66 -0.87
N ILE A 162 14.47 -9.38 0.41
CA ILE A 162 13.80 -10.33 1.32
C ILE A 162 12.40 -10.69 0.81
N LEU A 163 11.65 -9.69 0.35
CA LEU A 163 10.31 -9.89 -0.18
C LEU A 163 10.32 -10.76 -1.44
N THR A 164 11.24 -10.50 -2.37
CA THR A 164 11.37 -11.29 -3.61
C THR A 164 11.88 -12.71 -3.35
N GLU A 165 12.74 -12.91 -2.37
CA GLU A 165 13.10 -14.27 -1.92
C GLU A 165 11.86 -15.02 -1.42
N LYS A 166 11.01 -14.32 -0.61
CA LYS A 166 9.75 -14.91 -0.16
C LYS A 166 8.80 -15.24 -1.30
N LEU A 167 8.73 -14.42 -2.35
CA LEU A 167 7.94 -14.71 -3.54
C LEU A 167 8.44 -15.97 -4.26
N ARG A 168 9.75 -16.16 -4.36
CA ARG A 168 10.35 -17.39 -4.95
C ARG A 168 10.02 -18.64 -4.15
N GLU A 169 10.03 -18.58 -2.81
CA GLU A 169 9.59 -19.69 -1.95
C GLU A 169 8.10 -20.04 -2.18
N LEU A 170 7.29 -19.08 -2.57
CA LEU A 170 5.85 -19.23 -2.81
C LEU A 170 5.54 -19.58 -4.28
N LYS A 171 6.55 -19.75 -5.13
CA LYS A 171 6.36 -20.04 -6.56
C LYS A 171 5.38 -21.19 -6.79
N GLY A 172 4.48 -21.00 -7.76
CA GLY A 172 3.41 -21.96 -8.07
C GLY A 172 2.13 -21.77 -7.24
N LYS A 173 2.15 -20.96 -6.17
CA LYS A 173 0.94 -20.58 -5.45
C LYS A 173 0.21 -19.42 -6.16
N LYS A 174 -1.07 -19.25 -5.87
CA LYS A 174 -1.86 -18.09 -6.27
C LYS A 174 -1.50 -16.94 -5.33
N ILE A 175 -0.81 -15.90 -5.86
CA ILE A 175 -0.25 -14.82 -5.05
C ILE A 175 -0.82 -13.49 -5.53
N LEU A 176 -1.27 -12.67 -4.59
CA LEU A 176 -1.47 -11.24 -4.74
C LEU A 176 -0.50 -10.52 -3.81
N LEU A 177 0.21 -9.52 -4.33
CA LEU A 177 1.01 -8.62 -3.52
C LEU A 177 0.47 -7.22 -3.73
N CYS A 178 0.13 -6.53 -2.65
CA CYS A 178 -0.38 -5.18 -2.73
C CYS A 178 0.18 -4.31 -1.61
N GLY A 179 0.03 -3.01 -1.76
CA GLY A 179 0.36 -2.05 -0.72
C GLY A 179 1.12 -0.84 -1.21
N ASP A 180 1.51 -0.02 -0.25
CA ASP A 180 2.38 1.12 -0.43
C ASP A 180 3.83 0.66 -0.46
N LEU A 181 4.41 0.62 -1.66
CA LEU A 181 5.81 0.28 -1.85
C LEU A 181 6.73 1.48 -1.66
N ASN A 182 6.17 2.69 -1.48
CA ASN A 182 6.91 3.95 -1.41
C ASN A 182 7.90 4.17 -2.58
N ASP A 183 7.62 3.52 -3.71
CA ASP A 183 8.49 3.50 -4.87
C ASP A 183 7.69 3.43 -6.19
N SER A 184 8.22 4.03 -7.25
CA SER A 184 7.55 4.18 -8.53
C SER A 184 7.73 2.97 -9.45
N PRO A 185 6.97 2.86 -10.57
CA PRO A 185 7.08 1.76 -11.53
C PRO A 185 8.45 1.61 -12.20
N ILE A 186 9.29 2.63 -12.18
CA ILE A 186 10.64 2.61 -12.76
C ILE A 186 11.73 2.30 -11.73
N SER A 187 11.34 1.97 -10.50
CA SER A 187 12.28 1.74 -9.39
C SER A 187 12.84 0.32 -9.36
N TYR A 188 13.91 0.17 -8.56
CA TYR A 188 14.46 -1.15 -8.24
C TYR A 188 13.41 -2.07 -7.60
N THR A 189 12.66 -1.55 -6.64
CA THR A 189 11.61 -2.31 -5.92
C THR A 189 10.58 -2.88 -6.89
N HIS A 190 10.00 -2.05 -7.73
CA HIS A 190 9.01 -2.47 -8.70
C HIS A 190 9.60 -3.49 -9.70
N HIS A 191 10.80 -3.22 -10.22
CA HIS A 191 11.46 -4.09 -11.18
C HIS A 191 11.73 -5.48 -10.60
N GLN A 192 12.20 -5.59 -9.34
CA GLN A 192 12.46 -6.89 -8.73
C GLN A 192 11.18 -7.70 -8.49
N ILE A 193 10.12 -7.04 -8.00
CA ILE A 193 8.82 -7.70 -7.80
C ILE A 193 8.24 -8.13 -9.16
N ASN A 194 8.36 -7.31 -10.19
CA ASN A 194 7.82 -7.60 -11.53
C ASN A 194 8.55 -8.73 -12.26
N LYS A 195 9.70 -9.21 -11.78
CA LYS A 195 10.33 -10.45 -12.25
C LYS A 195 9.61 -11.71 -11.78
N GLU A 196 8.94 -11.64 -10.65
CA GLU A 196 8.27 -12.77 -10.00
C GLU A 196 6.75 -12.74 -10.17
N LEU A 197 6.16 -11.53 -10.31
CA LEU A 197 4.72 -11.27 -10.42
C LEU A 197 4.45 -10.24 -11.53
N LYS A 198 3.21 -10.17 -12.03
CA LYS A 198 2.77 -9.18 -13.01
C LYS A 198 2.15 -7.97 -12.31
N ASP A 199 2.40 -6.74 -12.80
CA ASP A 199 1.74 -5.52 -12.32
C ASP A 199 0.31 -5.44 -12.87
N ALA A 200 -0.69 -5.50 -12.00
CA ALA A 200 -2.11 -5.47 -12.36
C ALA A 200 -2.51 -4.14 -13.07
N PHE A 201 -1.89 -3.03 -12.68
CA PHE A 201 -2.18 -1.75 -13.33
C PHE A 201 -1.56 -1.67 -14.74
N ALA A 202 -0.39 -2.25 -14.96
CA ALA A 202 0.21 -2.34 -16.28
C ALA A 202 -0.58 -3.27 -17.21
N GLU A 203 -1.19 -4.34 -16.68
CA GLU A 203 -1.96 -5.32 -17.46
C GLU A 203 -3.39 -4.84 -17.79
N SER A 204 -4.06 -4.13 -16.88
CA SER A 204 -5.50 -3.84 -17.00
C SER A 204 -5.93 -2.45 -16.54
N GLY A 205 -4.98 -1.58 -16.22
CA GLY A 205 -5.26 -0.19 -15.81
C GLY A 205 -5.24 0.79 -16.97
N ASN A 206 -5.73 2.01 -16.70
CA ASN A 206 -5.73 3.10 -17.65
C ASN A 206 -5.06 4.36 -17.08
N GLY A 207 -4.32 5.06 -17.93
CA GLY A 207 -3.65 6.31 -17.57
C GLY A 207 -2.35 6.11 -16.78
N ILE A 208 -1.99 7.07 -15.93
CA ILE A 208 -0.72 7.08 -15.16
C ILE A 208 -0.86 6.32 -13.83
N GLY A 209 -2.07 6.27 -13.26
CA GLY A 209 -2.35 5.59 -12.01
C GLY A 209 -1.76 6.28 -10.78
N VAL A 210 -1.77 7.61 -10.74
CA VAL A 210 -1.28 8.37 -9.59
C VAL A 210 -2.01 7.95 -8.32
N SER A 211 -1.31 7.35 -7.39
CA SER A 211 -1.86 6.91 -6.11
C SER A 211 -1.47 7.81 -4.93
N TYR A 212 -0.38 8.57 -5.03
CA TYR A 212 0.04 9.56 -4.05
C TYR A 212 -0.11 10.97 -4.60
N ASN A 213 -0.79 11.84 -3.84
CA ASN A 213 -1.11 13.19 -4.25
C ASN A 213 -0.97 14.15 -3.06
N LYS A 214 0.24 14.55 -2.74
CA LYS A 214 0.52 15.54 -1.71
C LYS A 214 1.57 16.52 -2.17
N ASN A 215 1.35 17.81 -1.89
CA ASN A 215 2.33 18.85 -2.12
C ASN A 215 2.84 18.93 -3.57
N ARG A 216 1.95 18.72 -4.55
CA ARG A 216 2.27 18.65 -6.00
C ARG A 216 3.20 17.50 -6.40
N PHE A 217 3.41 16.50 -5.54
CA PHE A 217 4.03 15.24 -5.91
C PHE A 217 2.94 14.25 -6.35
N TYR A 218 3.06 13.77 -7.58
CA TYR A 218 2.09 12.89 -8.21
C TYR A 218 2.80 11.61 -8.63
N PHE A 219 2.71 10.56 -7.81
CA PHE A 219 3.38 9.30 -8.06
C PHE A 219 2.43 8.11 -7.93
N ARG A 220 2.69 7.05 -8.69
CA ARG A 220 2.12 5.74 -8.41
C ARG A 220 3.10 4.99 -7.52
N ILE A 221 2.80 4.87 -6.24
CA ILE A 221 3.60 4.17 -5.23
C ILE A 221 2.83 3.06 -4.52
N ASP A 222 1.51 3.05 -4.70
CA ASP A 222 0.65 1.93 -4.32
C ASP A 222 0.46 1.01 -5.53
N HIS A 223 0.64 -0.28 -5.31
CA HIS A 223 0.67 -1.27 -6.38
C HIS A 223 -0.14 -2.50 -6.02
N ILE A 224 -0.61 -3.22 -7.04
CA ILE A 224 -1.13 -4.58 -6.96
C ILE A 224 -0.39 -5.42 -7.98
N PHE A 225 0.21 -6.54 -7.53
CA PHE A 225 0.83 -7.52 -8.38
C PHE A 225 0.15 -8.88 -8.19
N PHE A 226 0.22 -9.72 -9.21
CA PHE A 226 -0.40 -11.03 -9.19
C PHE A 226 0.50 -12.08 -9.87
N SER A 227 0.40 -13.33 -9.43
CA SER A 227 1.12 -14.45 -10.02
C SER A 227 0.53 -14.86 -11.37
N GLU A 228 1.35 -15.46 -12.24
CA GLU A 228 1.00 -15.81 -13.62
C GLU A 228 -0.20 -16.76 -13.76
N ASN A 229 -0.54 -17.51 -12.70
CA ASN A 229 -1.69 -18.39 -12.61
C ASN A 229 -2.98 -17.68 -12.16
N LEU A 230 -2.99 -16.37 -12.23
CA LEU A 230 -4.13 -15.48 -12.00
C LEU A 230 -4.30 -14.55 -13.21
N SER A 231 -5.45 -13.89 -13.30
CA SER A 231 -5.69 -12.80 -14.27
C SER A 231 -6.26 -11.59 -13.56
N ALA A 232 -5.80 -10.39 -13.92
CA ALA A 232 -6.27 -9.13 -13.35
C ALA A 232 -7.07 -8.33 -14.39
N TYR A 233 -8.15 -7.70 -13.92
CA TYR A 233 -9.07 -6.91 -14.74
C TYR A 233 -9.39 -5.59 -14.04
N GLU A 234 -9.64 -4.55 -14.84
CA GLU A 234 -10.14 -3.25 -14.41
C GLU A 234 -9.34 -2.67 -13.22
N CYS A 235 -8.01 -2.78 -13.28
CA CYS A 235 -7.20 -2.18 -12.24
C CYS A 235 -7.30 -0.66 -12.30
N LYS A 236 -7.66 -0.05 -11.17
CA LYS A 236 -7.87 1.40 -11.10
C LYS A 236 -7.34 1.99 -9.81
N VAL A 237 -6.91 3.23 -9.88
CA VAL A 237 -6.69 4.11 -8.73
C VAL A 237 -7.89 5.03 -8.64
N ASP A 238 -8.57 5.04 -7.50
CA ASP A 238 -9.77 5.84 -7.28
C ASP A 238 -9.42 7.19 -6.68
N ASN A 239 -9.28 8.20 -7.52
CA ASN A 239 -8.98 9.58 -7.14
C ASN A 239 -10.20 10.43 -6.79
N THR A 240 -11.38 9.83 -6.68
CA THR A 240 -12.61 10.53 -6.27
C THR A 240 -12.66 10.78 -4.76
N ILE A 241 -11.84 10.07 -3.98
CA ILE A 241 -11.75 10.22 -2.53
C ILE A 241 -10.51 11.03 -2.13
N ALA A 242 -10.69 12.00 -1.22
CA ALA A 242 -9.62 12.84 -0.65
C ALA A 242 -9.47 12.66 0.88
N ALA A 243 -9.59 11.42 1.36
CA ALA A 243 -9.52 11.10 2.80
C ALA A 243 -8.09 10.83 3.30
N SER A 244 -7.16 10.61 2.38
CA SER A 244 -5.73 10.38 2.64
C SER A 244 -4.91 11.17 1.62
N ASP A 245 -3.62 11.24 1.78
CA ASP A 245 -2.67 11.66 0.75
C ASP A 245 -2.37 10.54 -0.26
N HIS A 246 -2.94 9.35 -0.04
CA HIS A 246 -3.00 8.27 -1.00
C HIS A 246 -4.41 8.08 -1.52
N TYR A 247 -4.51 7.57 -2.75
CA TYR A 247 -5.75 7.07 -3.34
C TYR A 247 -5.80 5.54 -3.29
N PRO A 248 -6.96 4.93 -3.04
CA PRO A 248 -7.10 3.48 -3.08
C PRO A 248 -6.80 2.93 -4.48
N ILE A 249 -6.14 1.77 -4.53
CA ILE A 249 -5.97 0.98 -5.74
C ILE A 249 -6.75 -0.32 -5.63
N SER A 250 -7.48 -0.70 -6.66
CA SER A 250 -8.29 -1.93 -6.70
C SER A 250 -8.22 -2.61 -8.06
N CYS A 251 -8.47 -3.91 -8.10
CA CYS A 251 -8.66 -4.67 -9.32
C CYS A 251 -9.53 -5.90 -9.06
N TYR A 252 -10.15 -6.44 -10.09
CA TYR A 252 -10.76 -7.77 -10.07
C TYR A 252 -9.72 -8.83 -10.42
N ILE A 253 -9.77 -9.97 -9.70
CA ILE A 253 -8.83 -11.07 -9.90
C ILE A 253 -9.61 -12.35 -10.20
N SER A 254 -9.32 -12.98 -11.35
CA SER A 254 -9.77 -14.33 -11.63
C SER A 254 -8.78 -15.35 -11.08
N LEU A 255 -9.29 -16.35 -10.34
CA LEU A 255 -8.52 -17.48 -9.83
C LEU A 255 -8.35 -18.61 -10.86
N GLN A 256 -9.01 -18.52 -12.00
CA GLN A 256 -8.87 -19.47 -13.12
C GLN A 256 -8.09 -18.74 -14.22
N ASN A 257 -7.07 -19.41 -14.76
CA ASN A 257 -6.50 -18.96 -16.02
C ASN A 257 -7.57 -19.17 -17.09
N GLU A 258 -7.94 -18.11 -17.82
CA GLU A 258 -8.62 -18.31 -19.08
C GLU A 258 -7.63 -19.06 -19.99
N GLU A 259 -7.97 -20.27 -20.40
CA GLU A 259 -7.27 -20.94 -21.49
C GLU A 259 -7.39 -20.04 -22.70
N LYS A 260 -6.24 -19.52 -23.16
CA LYS A 260 -6.14 -18.69 -24.38
C LYS A 260 -6.25 -19.57 -25.61
#